data_a13e8a1f6e54c2cefac41c9c3e39902a
#
_entry.id   a13e8a1f6e54c2cefac41c9c3e39902a
#
_cell.length_a   1.000
_cell.length_b   1.000
_cell.length_c   1.000
_cell.angle_alpha   90.00
_cell.angle_beta   90.00
_cell.angle_gamma   90.00
#
_symmetry.space_group_name_H-M   'P 1'
#
loop_
_entity.id
_entity.type
_entity.pdbx_description
1 polymer ?
#
loop_
_entity_poly.entity_id
_entity_poly.type
_entity_poly.pdbx_seq_one_letter_code
_entity_poly.pdbx_strand_id
1 'polypeptide(L)'
;MGYVSNYRVRIRGGKYATAISKLVLDLGYTIVQASDVIISRFGINVDNSAPDVTIKDSGRVPGGALTVMGKCGVVNDVVNNLLRVVEEEALVWRSVVPLHRVVMGVVNVVNSNYFVDVGNGVRAVLKALGGAYNEGDVIPPVIISRTRVYPSDELVAVPGVRVDTEYVSIVPGSGTVLFSRHIKDYEARQALLKVGLKYVGRLSGYSIKWRSSAQFLDEDEAIKEIERALNTLNEVESASKSSAPYTVLQDGECIVEVMLNGRAKLLLDNVRNNVMPTIIGHHTYKTLRRNTALLDLVEALLGRCNDRAGFSAEFMRQLMGRRYRVGIIHIRPSGEVLRLGTADVIKLEPDDIVLLRRLRVVVISMVLVFLRRRVIWQSPVHHWVVST
;
A
#
# COMPACT_ATOMS: atom_id res chain seq x y z
N MET A 1 -24.79 -13.62 11.62
CA MET A 1 -23.60 -14.10 10.89
C MET A 1 -23.57 -13.34 9.57
N GLY A 2 -22.70 -12.31 9.46
CA GLY A 2 -22.52 -11.58 8.20
C GLY A 2 -21.86 -12.50 7.18
N TYR A 3 -22.29 -12.41 5.92
CA TYR A 3 -21.59 -13.06 4.81
C TYR A 3 -20.15 -12.61 4.81
N VAL A 4 -19.21 -13.49 5.16
CA VAL A 4 -17.79 -13.23 4.99
C VAL A 4 -17.52 -13.33 3.49
N SER A 5 -17.36 -12.19 2.85
CA SER A 5 -16.98 -12.15 1.44
C SER A 5 -15.62 -12.81 1.30
N ASN A 6 -15.52 -13.85 0.50
CA ASN A 6 -14.26 -14.59 0.30
C ASN A 6 -13.37 -13.79 -0.68
N TYR A 7 -12.68 -12.76 -0.15
CA TYR A 7 -11.77 -11.95 -0.94
C TYR A 7 -10.45 -12.64 -1.21
N ARG A 8 -9.93 -12.48 -2.42
CA ARG A 8 -8.60 -12.96 -2.83
C ARG A 8 -7.57 -11.92 -2.44
N VAL A 9 -6.75 -12.23 -1.43
CA VAL A 9 -5.77 -11.33 -0.85
C VAL A 9 -4.36 -11.79 -1.20
N ARG A 10 -3.59 -10.91 -1.84
CA ARG A 10 -2.17 -11.15 -2.08
C ARG A 10 -1.32 -10.40 -1.05
N ILE A 11 -0.41 -11.12 -0.41
CA ILE A 11 0.54 -10.54 0.55
C ILE A 11 1.93 -10.55 -0.08
N ARG A 12 2.47 -9.36 -0.36
CA ARG A 12 3.79 -9.22 -0.99
C ARG A 12 4.86 -8.93 0.05
N GLY A 13 5.46 -10.00 0.55
CA GLY A 13 6.65 -9.94 1.40
C GLY A 13 6.51 -9.03 2.62
N GLY A 14 7.65 -8.65 3.13
CA GLY A 14 7.73 -7.66 4.18
C GLY A 14 7.81 -8.24 5.58
N LYS A 15 7.94 -7.33 6.52
CA LYS A 15 8.24 -7.66 7.91
C LYS A 15 7.04 -8.25 8.64
N TYR A 16 5.84 -7.96 8.13
CA TYR A 16 4.56 -8.36 8.73
C TYR A 16 3.92 -9.57 8.02
N ALA A 17 4.55 -10.13 6.99
CA ALA A 17 3.91 -11.12 6.11
C ALA A 17 3.27 -12.28 6.87
N THR A 18 3.95 -12.87 7.85
CA THR A 18 3.40 -14.00 8.64
C THR A 18 2.18 -13.60 9.47
N ALA A 19 2.27 -12.49 10.21
CA ALA A 19 1.16 -12.01 11.03
C ALA A 19 -0.05 -11.63 10.15
N ILE A 20 0.18 -10.90 9.07
CA ILE A 20 -0.89 -10.50 8.14
C ILE A 20 -1.50 -11.72 7.43
N SER A 21 -0.69 -12.73 7.05
CA SER A 21 -1.22 -13.98 6.49
C SER A 21 -2.14 -14.69 7.48
N LYS A 22 -1.73 -14.80 8.75
CA LYS A 22 -2.58 -15.39 9.80
C LYS A 22 -3.90 -14.63 9.93
N LEU A 23 -3.86 -13.30 10.01
CA LEU A 23 -5.06 -12.47 10.12
C LEU A 23 -5.99 -12.61 8.92
N VAL A 24 -5.44 -12.63 7.72
CA VAL A 24 -6.21 -12.79 6.47
C VAL A 24 -6.94 -14.14 6.46
N LEU A 25 -6.26 -15.23 6.88
CA LEU A 25 -6.86 -16.55 6.99
C LEU A 25 -7.91 -16.62 8.10
N ASP A 26 -7.66 -16.02 9.28
CA ASP A 26 -8.61 -15.96 10.38
C ASP A 26 -9.90 -15.19 10.05
N LEU A 27 -9.80 -14.23 9.13
CA LEU A 27 -10.93 -13.48 8.59
C LEU A 27 -11.69 -14.25 7.51
N GLY A 28 -11.25 -15.45 7.15
CA GLY A 28 -11.88 -16.29 6.12
C GLY A 28 -11.58 -15.85 4.68
N TYR A 29 -10.53 -15.04 4.46
CA TYR A 29 -10.11 -14.64 3.12
C TYR A 29 -9.15 -15.67 2.51
N THR A 30 -9.11 -15.74 1.18
CA THR A 30 -8.19 -16.62 0.46
C THR A 30 -6.89 -15.90 0.15
N ILE A 31 -5.74 -16.50 0.52
CA ILE A 31 -4.43 -15.98 0.11
C ILE A 31 -4.09 -16.52 -1.27
N VAL A 32 -3.84 -15.59 -2.21
CA VAL A 32 -3.45 -15.93 -3.59
C VAL A 32 -2.02 -15.49 -3.89
N GLN A 33 -1.36 -16.18 -4.82
CA GLN A 33 0.02 -15.92 -5.24
C GLN A 33 0.97 -15.85 -4.03
N ALA A 34 0.77 -16.76 -3.08
CA ALA A 34 1.57 -16.86 -1.87
C ALA A 34 3.00 -17.32 -2.19
N SER A 35 3.96 -16.94 -1.35
CA SER A 35 5.31 -17.50 -1.42
C SER A 35 5.34 -18.92 -0.82
N ASP A 36 6.31 -19.74 -1.26
CA ASP A 36 6.49 -21.11 -0.74
C ASP A 36 6.60 -21.15 0.79
N VAL A 37 7.22 -20.13 1.38
CA VAL A 37 7.33 -19.99 2.84
C VAL A 37 5.95 -19.84 3.50
N ILE A 38 5.03 -19.10 2.91
CA ILE A 38 3.66 -18.90 3.43
C ILE A 38 2.84 -20.18 3.18
N ILE A 39 2.96 -20.77 1.99
CA ILE A 39 2.29 -22.04 1.66
C ILE A 39 2.67 -23.11 2.68
N SER A 40 3.97 -23.35 2.87
CA SER A 40 4.48 -24.35 3.82
C SER A 40 4.09 -24.04 5.27
N ARG A 41 4.13 -22.75 5.67
CA ARG A 41 3.86 -22.34 7.06
C ARG A 41 2.40 -22.50 7.46
N PHE A 42 1.47 -22.31 6.55
CA PHE A 42 0.04 -22.35 6.83
C PHE A 42 -0.66 -23.58 6.24
N GLY A 43 0.04 -24.41 5.48
CA GLY A 43 -0.54 -25.59 4.83
C GLY A 43 -1.65 -25.24 3.83
N ILE A 44 -1.54 -24.08 3.17
CA ILE A 44 -2.53 -23.63 2.19
C ILE A 44 -2.20 -24.15 0.79
N ASN A 45 -3.23 -24.30 -0.03
CA ASN A 45 -3.05 -24.69 -1.43
C ASN A 45 -2.46 -23.54 -2.25
N VAL A 46 -1.77 -23.89 -3.33
CA VAL A 46 -1.31 -22.94 -4.33
C VAL A 46 -2.51 -22.40 -5.09
N ASP A 47 -2.71 -21.09 -5.05
CA ASP A 47 -3.72 -20.38 -5.83
C ASP A 47 -3.04 -19.21 -6.56
N ASN A 48 -3.00 -19.30 -7.89
CA ASN A 48 -2.36 -18.31 -8.76
C ASN A 48 -3.35 -17.28 -9.32
N SER A 49 -4.59 -17.30 -8.87
CA SER A 49 -5.62 -16.34 -9.34
C SER A 49 -5.23 -14.89 -9.03
N ALA A 50 -5.83 -13.97 -9.79
CA ALA A 50 -5.58 -12.55 -9.58
C ALA A 50 -6.19 -12.06 -8.26
N PRO A 51 -5.49 -11.20 -7.49
CA PRO A 51 -5.98 -10.69 -6.23
C PRO A 51 -7.02 -9.58 -6.41
N ASP A 52 -8.00 -9.52 -5.51
CA ASP A 52 -8.88 -8.37 -5.35
C ASP A 52 -8.20 -7.23 -4.59
N VAL A 53 -7.29 -7.58 -3.67
CA VAL A 53 -6.49 -6.64 -2.89
C VAL A 53 -5.07 -7.16 -2.67
N THR A 54 -4.11 -6.24 -2.65
CA THR A 54 -2.71 -6.54 -2.33
C THR A 54 -2.30 -5.79 -1.07
N ILE A 55 -1.72 -6.50 -0.10
CA ILE A 55 -1.11 -5.94 1.10
C ILE A 55 0.41 -6.10 0.97
N LYS A 56 1.16 -5.03 1.22
CA LYS A 56 2.63 -5.04 1.17
C LYS A 56 3.21 -4.04 2.16
N ASP A 57 4.50 -4.16 2.45
CA ASP A 57 5.22 -3.10 3.17
C ASP A 57 5.14 -1.79 2.37
N SER A 58 4.95 -0.68 3.07
CA SER A 58 4.97 0.63 2.44
C SER A 58 6.36 0.94 1.86
N GLY A 59 6.38 1.36 0.60
CA GLY A 59 7.60 1.82 -0.04
C GLY A 59 8.11 3.17 0.52
N ARG A 60 7.21 3.96 1.14
CA ARG A 60 7.52 5.28 1.72
C ARG A 60 7.98 5.18 3.16
N VAL A 61 7.41 4.23 3.91
CA VAL A 61 7.70 4.00 5.34
C VAL A 61 8.01 2.52 5.54
N PRO A 62 9.14 2.02 4.99
CA PRO A 62 9.46 0.61 5.02
C PRO A 62 9.53 0.06 6.45
N GLY A 63 8.70 -0.94 6.74
CA GLY A 63 8.60 -1.58 8.05
C GLY A 63 7.87 -0.78 9.12
N GLY A 64 7.30 0.39 8.78
CA GLY A 64 6.49 1.19 9.71
C GLY A 64 5.04 1.31 9.26
N ALA A 65 4.74 1.00 8.01
CA ALA A 65 3.40 1.03 7.46
C ALA A 65 3.17 -0.11 6.47
N LEU A 66 1.90 -0.41 6.25
CA LEU A 66 1.42 -1.30 5.21
C LEU A 66 0.71 -0.48 4.13
N THR A 67 0.99 -0.79 2.87
CA THR A 67 0.16 -0.32 1.75
C THR A 67 -0.87 -1.41 1.43
N VAL A 68 -2.14 -1.06 1.47
CA VAL A 68 -3.27 -1.89 1.02
C VAL A 68 -3.84 -1.26 -0.25
N MET A 69 -3.89 -2.02 -1.34
CA MET A 69 -4.32 -1.49 -2.64
C MET A 69 -5.12 -2.51 -3.46
N GLY A 70 -6.13 -2.05 -4.17
CA GLY A 70 -7.01 -2.88 -5.00
C GLY A 70 -8.39 -2.28 -5.21
N LYS A 71 -9.41 -3.13 -5.40
CA LYS A 71 -10.81 -2.73 -5.54
C LYS A 71 -11.28 -1.97 -4.30
N CYS A 72 -11.85 -0.78 -4.45
CA CYS A 72 -12.10 0.16 -3.34
C CYS A 72 -12.94 -0.44 -2.19
N GLY A 73 -14.03 -1.15 -2.51
CA GLY A 73 -14.85 -1.83 -1.50
C GLY A 73 -14.04 -2.83 -0.69
N VAL A 74 -13.29 -3.71 -1.37
CA VAL A 74 -12.46 -4.75 -0.76
C VAL A 74 -11.35 -4.13 0.11
N VAL A 75 -10.68 -3.08 -0.37
CA VAL A 75 -9.64 -2.35 0.39
C VAL A 75 -10.22 -1.81 1.70
N ASN A 76 -11.42 -1.21 1.65
CA ASN A 76 -12.05 -0.67 2.84
C ASN A 76 -12.39 -1.76 3.86
N ASP A 77 -12.96 -2.88 3.42
CA ASP A 77 -13.32 -3.99 4.30
C ASP A 77 -12.07 -4.63 4.94
N VAL A 78 -11.05 -4.90 4.14
CA VAL A 78 -9.78 -5.47 4.63
C VAL A 78 -9.09 -4.53 5.62
N VAL A 79 -9.04 -3.23 5.34
CA VAL A 79 -8.45 -2.24 6.26
C VAL A 79 -9.26 -2.13 7.55
N ASN A 80 -10.58 -2.08 7.48
CA ASN A 80 -11.43 -1.99 8.68
C ASN A 80 -11.28 -3.24 9.56
N ASN A 81 -11.20 -4.43 8.97
CA ASN A 81 -10.97 -5.65 9.72
C ASN A 81 -9.55 -5.71 10.32
N LEU A 82 -8.53 -5.25 9.59
CA LEU A 82 -7.17 -5.12 10.12
C LEU A 82 -7.14 -4.15 11.32
N LEU A 83 -7.81 -3.00 11.22
CA LEU A 83 -7.87 -2.01 12.30
C LEU A 83 -8.51 -2.57 13.57
N ARG A 84 -9.59 -3.37 13.45
CA ARG A 84 -10.22 -4.04 14.61
C ARG A 84 -9.22 -4.97 15.32
N VAL A 85 -8.40 -5.71 14.57
CA VAL A 85 -7.42 -6.64 15.15
C VAL A 85 -6.28 -5.90 15.85
N VAL A 86 -5.87 -4.76 15.31
CA VAL A 86 -4.85 -3.91 15.96
C VAL A 86 -5.48 -2.87 16.90
N GLU A 87 -6.73 -3.08 17.34
CA GLU A 87 -7.46 -2.21 18.29
C GLU A 87 -7.44 -0.74 17.90
N GLU A 88 -7.54 -0.47 16.60
CA GLU A 88 -7.45 0.87 15.99
C GLU A 88 -6.14 1.63 16.26
N GLU A 89 -5.14 0.94 16.77
CA GLU A 89 -3.81 1.49 17.06
C GLU A 89 -2.97 1.70 15.79
N ALA A 90 -3.55 2.40 14.81
CA ALA A 90 -2.89 2.74 13.56
C ALA A 90 -3.39 4.07 13.00
N LEU A 91 -2.52 4.80 12.30
CA LEU A 91 -2.92 5.94 11.49
C LEU A 91 -3.22 5.48 10.07
N VAL A 92 -4.34 5.92 9.53
CA VAL A 92 -4.81 5.51 8.21
C VAL A 92 -4.86 6.70 7.26
N TRP A 93 -4.15 6.59 6.15
CA TRP A 93 -4.17 7.56 5.06
C TRP A 93 -4.80 6.91 3.83
N ARG A 94 -5.81 7.55 3.27
CA ARG A 94 -6.56 7.03 2.13
C ARG A 94 -6.32 7.88 0.89
N SER A 95 -6.26 7.23 -0.27
CA SER A 95 -6.23 7.96 -1.55
C SER A 95 -7.46 8.84 -1.71
N VAL A 96 -7.25 10.10 -2.08
CA VAL A 96 -8.34 11.08 -2.28
C VAL A 96 -9.19 10.68 -3.48
N VAL A 97 -8.55 10.18 -4.53
CA VAL A 97 -9.20 9.63 -5.74
C VAL A 97 -8.52 8.30 -6.04
N PRO A 98 -9.23 7.27 -6.48
CA PRO A 98 -8.64 6.02 -6.92
C PRO A 98 -7.59 6.22 -8.00
N LEU A 99 -6.46 5.53 -7.88
CA LEU A 99 -5.39 5.53 -8.88
C LEU A 99 -5.88 4.88 -10.17
N HIS A 100 -5.55 5.44 -11.31
CA HIS A 100 -5.98 5.00 -12.64
C HIS A 100 -7.49 5.13 -12.94
N ARG A 101 -8.26 5.80 -12.08
CA ARG A 101 -9.66 6.15 -12.43
C ARG A 101 -9.66 6.98 -13.70
N VAL A 102 -10.61 6.69 -14.58
CA VAL A 102 -10.89 7.47 -15.80
C VAL A 102 -12.18 8.25 -15.60
N VAL A 103 -12.12 9.56 -15.77
CA VAL A 103 -13.25 10.45 -15.49
C VAL A 103 -13.32 11.59 -16.51
N MET A 104 -14.52 12.06 -16.82
CA MET A 104 -14.76 13.29 -17.61
C MET A 104 -14.45 14.50 -16.72
N GLY A 105 -13.33 15.18 -16.97
CA GLY A 105 -12.87 16.30 -16.16
C GLY A 105 -13.23 17.67 -16.75
N VAL A 106 -13.27 18.68 -15.88
CA VAL A 106 -13.46 20.10 -16.28
C VAL A 106 -12.17 20.86 -16.01
N VAL A 107 -11.66 21.55 -17.02
CA VAL A 107 -10.40 22.31 -16.93
C VAL A 107 -10.60 23.57 -16.08
N ASN A 108 -9.64 23.83 -15.21
CA ASN A 108 -9.46 25.10 -14.53
C ASN A 108 -8.05 25.64 -14.82
N VAL A 109 -7.96 26.90 -15.16
CA VAL A 109 -6.68 27.58 -15.45
C VAL A 109 -6.35 28.55 -14.31
N VAL A 110 -5.25 28.34 -13.61
CA VAL A 110 -4.80 29.20 -12.51
C VAL A 110 -3.33 29.57 -12.72
N ASN A 111 -3.04 30.84 -12.90
CA ASN A 111 -1.67 31.37 -13.11
C ASN A 111 -0.91 30.60 -14.21
N SER A 112 -1.56 30.40 -15.36
CA SER A 112 -1.04 29.63 -16.50
C SER A 112 -0.75 28.15 -16.23
N ASN A 113 -1.18 27.61 -15.11
CA ASN A 113 -1.13 26.18 -14.81
C ASN A 113 -2.51 25.56 -15.06
N TYR A 114 -2.49 24.39 -15.66
CA TYR A 114 -3.71 23.64 -15.92
C TYR A 114 -4.02 22.69 -14.75
N PHE A 115 -5.26 22.79 -14.28
CA PHE A 115 -5.84 21.87 -13.34
C PHE A 115 -7.08 21.24 -13.98
N VAL A 116 -7.48 20.09 -13.48
CA VAL A 116 -8.75 19.47 -13.85
C VAL A 116 -9.53 19.14 -12.59
N ASP A 117 -10.77 19.60 -12.54
CA ASP A 117 -11.74 19.16 -11.55
C ASP A 117 -12.27 17.78 -11.96
N VAL A 118 -12.13 16.81 -11.09
CA VAL A 118 -12.52 15.42 -11.31
C VAL A 118 -13.77 15.02 -10.53
N GLY A 119 -14.51 16.01 -10.05
CA GLY A 119 -15.73 15.89 -9.29
C GLY A 119 -15.54 16.13 -7.78
N ASN A 120 -16.62 16.51 -7.10
CA ASN A 120 -16.66 16.81 -5.67
C ASN A 120 -15.67 17.90 -5.21
N GLY A 121 -15.33 18.86 -6.09
CA GLY A 121 -14.36 19.92 -5.83
C GLY A 121 -12.91 19.43 -5.73
N VAL A 122 -12.62 18.22 -6.16
CA VAL A 122 -11.26 17.66 -6.14
C VAL A 122 -10.53 18.06 -7.41
N ARG A 123 -9.44 18.83 -7.25
CA ARG A 123 -8.61 19.28 -8.35
C ARG A 123 -7.30 18.50 -8.45
N ALA A 124 -6.98 18.05 -9.66
CA ALA A 124 -5.71 17.43 -10.00
C ALA A 124 -4.89 18.36 -10.89
N VAL A 125 -3.58 18.32 -10.79
CA VAL A 125 -2.69 18.97 -11.76
C VAL A 125 -2.83 18.22 -13.08
N LEU A 126 -3.24 18.95 -14.13
CA LEU A 126 -3.35 18.39 -15.47
C LEU A 126 -2.00 18.47 -16.18
N LYS A 127 -1.38 17.32 -16.42
CA LYS A 127 -0.21 17.23 -17.29
C LYS A 127 -0.66 17.07 -18.73
N ALA A 128 -0.86 18.21 -19.40
CA ALA A 128 -1.21 18.23 -20.82
C ALA A 128 0.02 17.92 -21.67
N LEU A 129 -0.10 16.98 -22.57
CA LEU A 129 0.89 16.72 -23.59
C LEU A 129 0.52 17.56 -24.84
N GLY A 130 0.97 18.83 -24.86
CA GLY A 130 0.97 19.65 -26.08
C GLY A 130 -0.35 20.30 -26.50
N GLY A 131 -1.37 20.40 -25.64
CA GLY A 131 -2.62 21.10 -25.92
C GLY A 131 -2.76 22.41 -25.14
N ALA A 132 -3.31 23.45 -25.76
CA ALA A 132 -3.86 24.60 -25.05
C ALA A 132 -5.32 24.31 -24.68
N TYR A 133 -5.66 24.41 -23.40
CA TYR A 133 -7.03 24.27 -22.90
C TYR A 133 -7.53 25.62 -22.37
N ASN A 134 -8.83 25.84 -22.47
CA ASN A 134 -9.48 27.02 -21.90
C ASN A 134 -10.15 26.69 -20.58
N GLU A 135 -10.40 27.72 -19.77
CA GLU A 135 -11.20 27.58 -18.55
C GLU A 135 -12.60 27.03 -18.88
N GLY A 136 -13.01 26.01 -18.16
CA GLY A 136 -14.32 25.39 -18.34
C GLY A 136 -14.42 24.34 -19.46
N ASP A 137 -13.32 24.12 -20.23
CA ASP A 137 -13.32 23.06 -21.23
C ASP A 137 -13.63 21.69 -20.56
N VAL A 138 -14.62 21.01 -21.11
CA VAL A 138 -14.83 19.58 -20.83
C VAL A 138 -13.89 18.80 -21.73
N ILE A 139 -12.79 18.35 -21.14
CA ILE A 139 -11.74 17.69 -21.91
C ILE A 139 -12.06 16.21 -22.14
N PRO A 140 -11.38 15.56 -23.12
CA PRO A 140 -11.34 14.10 -23.22
C PRO A 140 -11.10 13.47 -21.87
N PRO A 141 -11.53 12.22 -21.66
CA PRO A 141 -11.35 11.54 -20.37
C PRO A 141 -9.95 11.73 -19.83
N VAL A 142 -9.83 11.95 -18.54
CA VAL A 142 -8.53 12.04 -17.85
C VAL A 142 -8.32 10.81 -16.97
N ILE A 143 -7.08 10.37 -16.94
CA ILE A 143 -6.60 9.28 -16.11
C ILE A 143 -5.95 9.86 -14.88
N ILE A 144 -6.31 9.43 -13.70
CA ILE A 144 -5.57 9.73 -12.46
C ILE A 144 -4.24 8.97 -12.49
N SER A 145 -3.20 9.61 -12.95
CA SER A 145 -1.87 9.00 -13.10
C SER A 145 -1.08 8.92 -11.80
N ARG A 146 -1.40 9.82 -10.84
CA ARG A 146 -0.89 9.80 -9.47
C ARG A 146 -1.98 10.24 -8.52
N THR A 147 -2.28 9.42 -7.52
CA THR A 147 -3.23 9.80 -6.47
C THR A 147 -2.52 10.38 -5.25
N ARG A 148 -3.22 11.24 -4.52
CA ARG A 148 -2.77 11.82 -3.25
C ARG A 148 -3.23 10.92 -2.11
N VAL A 149 -2.27 10.35 -1.37
CA VAL A 149 -2.50 9.58 -0.15
C VAL A 149 -2.11 10.40 1.07
N TYR A 150 -0.95 11.05 1.02
CA TYR A 150 -0.51 11.97 2.09
C TYR A 150 -0.76 13.43 1.67
N PRO A 151 -0.92 14.35 2.64
CA PRO A 151 -1.13 15.78 2.33
C PRO A 151 -0.05 16.41 1.44
N SER A 152 1.18 15.89 1.50
CA SER A 152 2.32 16.34 0.68
C SER A 152 2.33 15.76 -0.73
N ASP A 153 1.42 14.85 -1.05
CA ASP A 153 1.38 14.25 -2.39
C ASP A 153 0.65 15.16 -3.36
N GLU A 154 1.14 15.18 -4.59
CA GLU A 154 0.47 15.82 -5.70
C GLU A 154 -0.54 14.86 -6.32
N LEU A 155 -1.76 15.32 -6.55
CA LEU A 155 -2.75 14.62 -7.36
C LEU A 155 -2.54 15.03 -8.81
N VAL A 156 -2.28 14.06 -9.70
CA VAL A 156 -1.95 14.33 -11.11
C VAL A 156 -2.89 13.55 -12.02
N ALA A 157 -3.42 14.24 -13.02
CA ALA A 157 -4.18 13.66 -14.11
C ALA A 157 -3.46 13.86 -15.44
N VAL A 158 -3.70 12.95 -16.38
CA VAL A 158 -3.24 13.03 -17.77
C VAL A 158 -4.42 12.76 -18.71
N PRO A 159 -4.52 13.42 -19.87
CA PRO A 159 -5.57 13.13 -20.84
C PRO A 159 -5.47 11.70 -21.39
N GLY A 160 -6.60 11.09 -21.68
CA GLY A 160 -6.69 9.79 -22.35
C GLY A 160 -7.58 8.80 -21.64
N VAL A 161 -7.66 7.61 -22.21
CA VAL A 161 -8.38 6.46 -21.66
C VAL A 161 -7.36 5.40 -21.22
N ARG A 162 -7.67 4.73 -20.14
CA ARG A 162 -6.93 3.58 -19.65
C ARG A 162 -7.93 2.51 -19.24
N VAL A 163 -7.62 1.26 -19.56
CA VAL A 163 -8.40 0.11 -19.14
C VAL A 163 -7.49 -0.81 -18.32
N ASP A 164 -7.94 -1.18 -17.14
CA ASP A 164 -7.27 -2.14 -16.28
C ASP A 164 -8.20 -3.35 -16.05
N THR A 165 -7.77 -4.53 -16.50
CA THR A 165 -8.35 -5.81 -16.08
C THR A 165 -7.50 -6.44 -14.95
N GLU A 166 -7.81 -7.65 -14.55
CA GLU A 166 -7.03 -8.37 -13.53
C GLU A 166 -5.61 -8.72 -14.00
N TYR A 167 -5.39 -8.88 -15.32
CA TYR A 167 -4.16 -9.40 -15.91
C TYR A 167 -3.47 -8.45 -16.88
N VAL A 168 -4.22 -7.56 -17.52
CA VAL A 168 -3.69 -6.65 -18.53
C VAL A 168 -4.18 -5.22 -18.31
N SER A 169 -3.37 -4.25 -18.70
CA SER A 169 -3.76 -2.84 -18.79
C SER A 169 -3.53 -2.36 -20.21
N ILE A 170 -4.51 -1.68 -20.79
CA ILE A 170 -4.33 -0.90 -22.02
C ILE A 170 -4.13 0.55 -21.60
N VAL A 171 -3.01 1.12 -21.99
CA VAL A 171 -2.59 2.45 -21.54
C VAL A 171 -2.22 3.33 -22.72
N PRO A 172 -2.41 4.65 -22.66
CA PRO A 172 -1.90 5.54 -23.71
C PRO A 172 -0.41 5.30 -23.95
N GLY A 173 0.01 5.18 -25.20
CA GLY A 173 1.38 4.86 -25.55
C GLY A 173 1.64 4.70 -27.03
N SER A 174 2.87 4.32 -27.38
CA SER A 174 3.38 4.26 -28.75
C SER A 174 3.31 2.87 -29.40
N GLY A 175 2.37 2.02 -28.99
CA GLY A 175 2.21 0.68 -29.59
C GLY A 175 3.29 -0.30 -29.11
N THR A 176 3.55 -0.37 -27.80
CA THR A 176 4.54 -1.26 -27.20
C THR A 176 3.92 -2.26 -26.26
N VAL A 177 4.59 -3.40 -26.07
CA VAL A 177 4.22 -4.38 -25.03
C VAL A 177 5.10 -4.14 -23.81
N LEU A 178 4.45 -3.81 -22.70
CA LEU A 178 5.08 -3.49 -21.41
C LEU A 178 4.81 -4.58 -20.39
N PHE A 179 5.66 -4.70 -19.38
CA PHE A 179 5.54 -5.71 -18.34
C PHE A 179 5.58 -5.10 -16.95
N SER A 180 4.80 -5.66 -16.03
CA SER A 180 5.02 -5.43 -14.62
C SER A 180 6.43 -5.87 -14.22
N ARG A 181 7.13 -5.06 -13.42
CA ARG A 181 8.46 -5.41 -12.87
C ARG A 181 8.45 -6.69 -12.01
N HIS A 182 7.29 -7.19 -11.67
CA HIS A 182 7.11 -8.40 -10.87
C HIS A 182 6.97 -9.69 -11.68
N ILE A 183 6.84 -9.60 -12.99
CA ILE A 183 6.96 -10.74 -13.90
C ILE A 183 8.46 -10.94 -14.13
N LYS A 184 9.05 -11.90 -13.42
CA LYS A 184 10.48 -12.19 -13.49
C LYS A 184 10.78 -13.44 -14.32
N ASP A 185 9.80 -14.31 -14.45
CA ASP A 185 9.91 -15.53 -15.24
C ASP A 185 10.11 -15.16 -16.70
N TYR A 186 11.19 -15.68 -17.29
CA TYR A 186 11.59 -15.39 -18.68
C TYR A 186 10.63 -16.03 -19.69
N GLU A 187 10.25 -17.28 -19.45
CA GLU A 187 9.38 -18.03 -20.36
C GLU A 187 7.98 -17.41 -20.41
N ALA A 188 7.42 -17.11 -19.24
CA ALA A 188 6.16 -16.38 -19.14
C ALA A 188 6.22 -15.02 -19.86
N ARG A 189 7.32 -14.28 -19.75
CA ARG A 189 7.50 -13.01 -20.46
C ARG A 189 7.54 -13.18 -21.97
N GLN A 190 8.22 -14.23 -22.49
CA GLN A 190 8.28 -14.51 -23.93
C GLN A 190 6.89 -14.91 -24.48
N ALA A 191 6.17 -15.77 -23.77
CA ALA A 191 4.82 -16.15 -24.15
C ALA A 191 3.87 -14.93 -24.20
N LEU A 192 3.87 -14.11 -23.13
CA LEU A 192 3.07 -12.90 -23.07
C LEU A 192 3.48 -11.84 -24.10
N LEU A 193 4.80 -11.75 -24.43
CA LEU A 193 5.28 -10.85 -25.48
C LEU A 193 4.72 -11.27 -26.84
N LYS A 194 4.79 -12.56 -27.17
CA LYS A 194 4.25 -13.12 -28.43
C LYS A 194 2.77 -12.81 -28.58
N VAL A 195 1.99 -13.02 -27.53
CA VAL A 195 0.56 -12.69 -27.51
C VAL A 195 0.35 -11.19 -27.68
N GLY A 196 1.02 -10.36 -26.86
CA GLY A 196 0.87 -8.90 -26.91
C GLY A 196 1.19 -8.29 -28.27
N LEU A 197 2.23 -8.80 -28.97
CA LEU A 197 2.62 -8.32 -30.31
C LEU A 197 1.57 -8.59 -31.39
N LYS A 198 0.77 -9.66 -31.25
CA LYS A 198 -0.35 -9.93 -32.20
C LYS A 198 -1.43 -8.83 -32.17
N TYR A 199 -1.59 -8.17 -31.02
CA TYR A 199 -2.67 -7.20 -30.78
C TYR A 199 -2.22 -5.75 -30.79
N VAL A 200 -1.00 -5.44 -30.32
CA VAL A 200 -0.54 -4.07 -30.16
C VAL A 200 -0.51 -3.29 -31.47
N GLY A 201 -0.22 -3.95 -32.60
CA GLY A 201 -0.24 -3.32 -33.92
C GLY A 201 -1.63 -2.85 -34.38
N ARG A 202 -2.70 -3.31 -33.74
CA ARG A 202 -4.08 -2.89 -33.99
C ARG A 202 -4.54 -1.72 -33.12
N LEU A 203 -3.70 -1.32 -32.14
CA LEU A 203 -4.00 -0.30 -31.16
C LEU A 203 -3.29 1.01 -31.51
N SER A 204 -3.98 1.92 -32.21
CA SER A 204 -3.45 3.26 -32.47
C SER A 204 -3.48 4.09 -31.18
N GLY A 205 -2.31 4.58 -30.75
CA GLY A 205 -2.18 5.45 -29.58
C GLY A 205 -2.19 4.73 -28.22
N TYR A 206 -2.15 3.38 -28.20
CA TYR A 206 -2.13 2.61 -26.95
C TYR A 206 -0.99 1.59 -26.92
N SER A 207 -0.60 1.24 -25.71
CA SER A 207 0.33 0.14 -25.39
C SER A 207 -0.35 -0.89 -24.51
N ILE A 208 0.06 -2.15 -24.62
CA ILE A 208 -0.41 -3.25 -23.77
C ILE A 208 0.58 -3.42 -22.64
N LYS A 209 0.10 -3.41 -21.39
CA LYS A 209 0.94 -3.66 -20.20
C LYS A 209 0.43 -4.87 -19.44
N TRP A 210 1.21 -5.93 -19.44
CA TRP A 210 0.93 -7.11 -18.65
C TRP A 210 1.11 -6.83 -17.15
N ARG A 211 0.09 -7.14 -16.36
CA ARG A 211 0.09 -7.02 -14.90
C ARG A 211 0.77 -8.25 -14.30
N SER A 212 1.15 -8.17 -13.03
CA SER A 212 1.94 -9.21 -12.38
C SER A 212 1.26 -10.59 -12.31
N SER A 213 -0.06 -10.63 -12.31
CA SER A 213 -0.81 -11.89 -12.29
C SER A 213 -0.79 -12.61 -13.64
N ALA A 214 -0.50 -11.90 -14.73
CA ALA A 214 -0.48 -12.49 -16.08
C ALA A 214 0.60 -13.57 -16.25
N GLN A 215 1.63 -13.60 -15.39
CA GLN A 215 2.66 -14.65 -15.48
C GLN A 215 2.13 -16.07 -15.25
N PHE A 216 0.92 -16.22 -14.76
CA PHE A 216 0.31 -17.51 -14.48
C PHE A 216 -0.72 -17.93 -15.54
N LEU A 217 -0.94 -17.10 -16.57
CA LEU A 217 -1.85 -17.40 -17.67
C LEU A 217 -1.16 -18.28 -18.71
N ASP A 218 -1.93 -19.18 -19.30
CA ASP A 218 -1.55 -19.80 -20.56
C ASP A 218 -1.81 -18.87 -21.77
N GLU A 219 -1.44 -19.30 -22.99
CA GLU A 219 -1.57 -18.48 -24.20
C GLU A 219 -3.07 -18.15 -24.51
N ASP A 220 -3.96 -19.10 -24.32
CA ASP A 220 -5.39 -18.93 -24.63
C ASP A 220 -6.06 -18.01 -23.61
N GLU A 221 -5.72 -18.14 -22.34
CA GLU A 221 -6.18 -17.24 -21.28
C GLU A 221 -5.67 -15.82 -21.52
N ALA A 222 -4.40 -15.66 -21.87
CA ALA A 222 -3.82 -14.36 -22.17
C ALA A 222 -4.50 -13.67 -23.37
N ILE A 223 -4.86 -14.43 -24.41
CA ILE A 223 -5.63 -13.94 -25.55
C ILE A 223 -7.01 -13.44 -25.10
N LYS A 224 -7.75 -14.25 -24.35
CA LYS A 224 -9.08 -13.88 -23.85
C LYS A 224 -9.04 -12.60 -23.00
N GLU A 225 -8.01 -12.44 -22.18
CA GLU A 225 -7.85 -11.25 -21.33
C GLU A 225 -7.55 -9.99 -22.15
N ILE A 226 -6.74 -10.07 -23.21
CA ILE A 226 -6.55 -8.94 -24.12
C ILE A 226 -7.84 -8.58 -24.82
N GLU A 227 -8.56 -9.56 -25.36
CA GLU A 227 -9.83 -9.32 -26.08
C GLU A 227 -10.87 -8.67 -25.15
N ARG A 228 -10.97 -9.14 -23.90
CA ARG A 228 -11.80 -8.52 -22.87
C ARG A 228 -11.42 -7.06 -22.63
N ALA A 229 -10.11 -6.78 -22.48
CA ALA A 229 -9.64 -5.42 -22.28
C ALA A 229 -9.89 -4.52 -23.49
N LEU A 230 -9.79 -5.03 -24.71
CA LEU A 230 -10.10 -4.31 -25.94
C LEU A 230 -11.59 -3.96 -26.04
N ASN A 231 -12.46 -4.89 -25.71
CA ASN A 231 -13.89 -4.64 -25.66
C ASN A 231 -14.23 -3.54 -24.66
N THR A 232 -13.66 -3.62 -23.45
CA THR A 232 -13.83 -2.58 -22.44
C THR A 232 -13.27 -1.21 -22.92
N LEU A 233 -12.15 -1.19 -23.64
CA LEU A 233 -11.61 0.04 -24.22
C LEU A 233 -12.62 0.69 -25.18
N ASN A 234 -13.17 -0.09 -26.09
CA ASN A 234 -14.17 0.39 -27.06
C ASN A 234 -15.43 0.93 -26.35
N GLU A 235 -15.89 0.26 -25.29
CA GLU A 235 -17.03 0.71 -24.47
C GLU A 235 -16.73 2.06 -23.79
N VAL A 236 -15.56 2.20 -23.15
CA VAL A 236 -15.14 3.43 -22.47
C VAL A 236 -14.95 4.59 -23.46
N GLU A 237 -14.33 4.34 -24.62
CA GLU A 237 -14.17 5.36 -25.67
C GLU A 237 -15.52 5.80 -26.24
N SER A 238 -16.42 4.87 -26.43
CA SER A 238 -17.79 5.17 -26.94
C SER A 238 -18.57 5.98 -25.90
N ALA A 239 -18.53 5.56 -24.62
CA ALA A 239 -19.19 6.26 -23.53
C ALA A 239 -18.63 7.68 -23.34
N SER A 240 -17.33 7.88 -23.55
CA SER A 240 -16.69 9.20 -23.37
C SER A 240 -17.26 10.27 -24.30
N LYS A 241 -17.75 9.89 -25.46
CA LYS A 241 -18.30 10.83 -26.50
C LYS A 241 -19.62 11.47 -26.08
N SER A 242 -20.36 10.82 -25.18
CA SER A 242 -21.72 11.26 -24.80
C SER A 242 -21.87 11.48 -23.28
N SER A 243 -20.82 11.25 -22.51
CA SER A 243 -20.86 11.37 -21.06
C SER A 243 -20.82 12.82 -20.60
N ALA A 244 -21.62 13.13 -19.56
CA ALA A 244 -21.59 14.42 -18.89
C ALA A 244 -20.30 14.64 -18.10
N PRO A 245 -19.94 15.92 -17.78
CA PRO A 245 -18.86 16.23 -16.88
C PRO A 245 -18.93 15.41 -15.58
N TYR A 246 -17.76 15.05 -15.04
CA TYR A 246 -17.57 14.26 -13.81
C TYR A 246 -18.06 12.81 -13.87
N THR A 247 -18.55 12.33 -15.01
CA THR A 247 -18.88 10.91 -15.16
C THR A 247 -17.63 10.05 -15.04
N VAL A 248 -17.67 9.07 -14.13
CA VAL A 248 -16.61 8.06 -14.00
C VAL A 248 -16.84 7.01 -15.09
N LEU A 249 -15.90 6.91 -16.02
CA LEU A 249 -15.94 5.95 -17.13
C LEU A 249 -15.33 4.60 -16.74
N GLN A 250 -14.31 4.63 -15.87
CA GLN A 250 -13.73 3.42 -15.29
C GLN A 250 -13.24 3.70 -13.88
N ASP A 251 -13.56 2.81 -12.94
CA ASP A 251 -13.03 2.85 -11.60
C ASP A 251 -11.54 2.51 -11.58
N GLY A 252 -10.84 3.11 -10.61
CA GLY A 252 -9.45 2.86 -10.35
C GLY A 252 -9.22 2.01 -9.11
N GLU A 253 -7.96 1.92 -8.68
CA GLU A 253 -7.54 1.22 -7.48
C GLU A 253 -7.45 2.19 -6.29
N CYS A 254 -8.12 1.86 -5.17
CA CYS A 254 -7.92 2.56 -3.92
C CYS A 254 -6.59 2.17 -3.28
N ILE A 255 -5.92 3.15 -2.68
CA ILE A 255 -4.67 2.96 -1.94
C ILE A 255 -4.88 3.47 -0.53
N VAL A 256 -4.54 2.63 0.43
CA VAL A 256 -4.56 2.98 1.86
C VAL A 256 -3.20 2.66 2.46
N GLU A 257 -2.63 3.62 3.16
CA GLU A 257 -1.43 3.45 3.98
C GLU A 257 -1.87 3.32 5.45
N VAL A 258 -1.54 2.17 6.05
CA VAL A 258 -1.82 1.86 7.45
C VAL A 258 -0.52 1.93 8.22
N MET A 259 -0.34 3.00 8.98
CA MET A 259 0.87 3.24 9.78
C MET A 259 0.68 2.63 11.16
N LEU A 260 1.48 1.60 11.46
CA LEU A 260 1.39 0.80 12.67
C LEU A 260 2.17 1.44 13.82
N ASN A 261 1.49 1.74 14.93
CA ASN A 261 2.12 2.20 16.16
C ASN A 261 2.81 1.06 16.93
N GLY A 262 3.46 1.36 18.05
CA GLY A 262 4.16 0.36 18.86
C GLY A 262 3.22 -0.73 19.38
N ARG A 263 2.02 -0.35 19.85
CA ARG A 263 1.01 -1.28 20.34
C ARG A 263 0.45 -2.16 19.22
N ALA A 264 0.14 -1.60 18.07
CA ALA A 264 -0.26 -2.38 16.89
C ALA A 264 0.81 -3.42 16.51
N LYS A 265 2.10 -3.07 16.60
CA LYS A 265 3.20 -4.00 16.35
C LYS A 265 3.27 -5.11 17.38
N LEU A 266 3.02 -4.81 18.66
CA LEU A 266 2.96 -5.83 19.72
C LEU A 266 1.75 -6.77 19.52
N LEU A 267 0.60 -6.24 19.12
CA LEU A 267 -0.56 -7.07 18.77
C LEU A 267 -0.24 -8.00 17.58
N LEU A 268 0.45 -7.51 16.57
CA LEU A 268 0.90 -8.34 15.46
C LEU A 268 2.01 -9.34 15.86
N ASP A 269 2.85 -9.03 16.86
CA ASP A 269 3.79 -10.00 17.43
C ASP A 269 3.01 -11.17 18.09
N ASN A 270 1.93 -10.87 18.83
CA ASN A 270 1.08 -11.90 19.42
C ASN A 270 0.42 -12.78 18.35
N VAL A 271 -0.11 -12.16 17.28
CA VAL A 271 -0.68 -12.92 16.15
C VAL A 271 0.38 -13.84 15.52
N ARG A 272 1.59 -13.34 15.31
CA ARG A 272 2.69 -14.14 14.77
C ARG A 272 3.09 -15.28 15.73
N ASN A 273 3.06 -15.03 17.04
CA ASN A 273 3.41 -16.02 18.05
C ASN A 273 2.45 -17.23 18.07
N ASN A 274 1.21 -17.07 17.61
CA ASN A 274 0.28 -18.18 17.42
C ASN A 274 0.67 -19.10 16.24
N VAL A 275 1.60 -18.67 15.39
CA VAL A 275 2.06 -19.42 14.22
C VAL A 275 3.47 -19.98 14.45
N MET A 276 4.34 -19.21 15.08
CA MET A 276 5.73 -19.58 15.32
C MET A 276 6.31 -18.80 16.50
N PRO A 277 7.31 -19.36 17.21
CA PRO A 277 7.97 -18.66 18.32
C PRO A 277 8.37 -17.24 17.92
N THR A 278 7.94 -16.26 18.71
CA THR A 278 8.13 -14.84 18.40
C THR A 278 8.56 -14.10 19.66
N ILE A 279 9.57 -13.25 19.52
CA ILE A 279 9.99 -12.32 20.57
C ILE A 279 9.00 -11.15 20.62
N ILE A 280 8.55 -10.78 21.81
CA ILE A 280 7.82 -9.52 22.02
C ILE A 280 8.70 -8.37 21.54
N GLY A 281 8.20 -7.57 20.59
CA GLY A 281 8.98 -6.53 19.93
C GLY A 281 9.62 -6.93 18.61
N HIS A 282 9.29 -8.12 18.07
CA HIS A 282 9.77 -8.62 16.77
C HIS A 282 9.63 -7.59 15.64
N HIS A 283 8.42 -7.08 15.44
CA HIS A 283 8.16 -6.12 14.37
C HIS A 283 8.85 -4.77 14.65
N THR A 284 8.96 -4.36 15.91
CA THR A 284 9.71 -3.17 16.31
C THR A 284 11.19 -3.33 15.97
N TYR A 285 11.79 -4.47 16.34
CA TYR A 285 13.19 -4.76 16.01
C TYR A 285 13.43 -4.73 14.50
N LYS A 286 12.61 -5.43 13.73
CA LYS A 286 12.69 -5.43 12.25
C LYS A 286 12.54 -4.04 11.63
N THR A 287 11.82 -3.15 12.29
CA THR A 287 11.68 -1.76 11.84
C THR A 287 12.98 -0.97 12.06
N LEU A 288 13.64 -1.18 13.19
CA LEU A 288 14.84 -0.44 13.59
C LEU A 288 16.13 -0.97 12.94
N ARG A 289 16.18 -2.26 12.63
CA ARG A 289 17.41 -2.94 12.17
C ARG A 289 17.28 -3.43 10.74
N ARG A 290 18.39 -3.31 9.99
CA ARG A 290 18.50 -3.86 8.62
C ARG A 290 18.82 -5.35 8.63
N ASN A 291 19.70 -5.76 9.54
CA ASN A 291 20.07 -7.17 9.69
C ASN A 291 19.16 -7.83 10.72
N THR A 292 18.39 -8.81 10.30
CA THR A 292 17.44 -9.57 11.13
C THR A 292 17.93 -10.97 11.48
N ALA A 293 19.10 -11.37 11.00
CA ALA A 293 19.64 -12.73 11.23
C ALA A 293 19.77 -13.06 12.73
N LEU A 294 20.19 -12.08 13.55
CA LEU A 294 20.23 -12.25 15.00
C LEU A 294 18.86 -12.51 15.59
N LEU A 295 17.83 -11.81 15.12
CA LEU A 295 16.46 -12.02 15.57
C LEU A 295 15.96 -13.43 15.19
N ASP A 296 16.22 -13.85 13.97
CA ASP A 296 15.80 -15.16 13.48
C ASP A 296 16.51 -16.28 14.27
N LEU A 297 17.79 -16.10 14.62
CA LEU A 297 18.55 -17.02 15.48
C LEU A 297 17.97 -17.07 16.90
N VAL A 298 17.71 -15.90 17.49
CA VAL A 298 17.16 -15.80 18.86
C VAL A 298 15.76 -16.42 18.91
N GLU A 299 14.92 -16.23 17.91
CA GLU A 299 13.59 -16.85 17.84
C GLU A 299 13.67 -18.37 17.66
N ALA A 300 14.63 -18.87 16.91
CA ALA A 300 14.87 -20.32 16.81
C ALA A 300 15.29 -20.93 18.16
N LEU A 301 16.09 -20.21 18.95
CA LEU A 301 16.46 -20.62 20.32
C LEU A 301 15.29 -20.48 21.31
N LEU A 302 14.43 -19.48 21.14
CA LEU A 302 13.26 -19.24 21.98
C LEU A 302 12.32 -20.46 22.02
N GLY A 303 12.22 -21.21 20.94
CA GLY A 303 11.48 -22.47 20.87
C GLY A 303 11.95 -23.54 21.84
N ARG A 304 13.21 -23.42 22.33
CA ARG A 304 13.87 -24.36 23.26
C ARG A 304 13.97 -23.81 24.69
N CYS A 305 13.53 -22.56 24.94
CA CYS A 305 13.59 -21.93 26.27
C CYS A 305 12.38 -22.31 27.12
N ASN A 306 12.64 -22.59 28.42
CA ASN A 306 11.58 -22.83 29.41
C ASN A 306 10.87 -21.53 29.81
N ASP A 307 11.61 -20.43 30.01
CA ASP A 307 11.07 -19.08 30.28
C ASP A 307 11.21 -18.19 29.05
N ARG A 308 10.26 -18.32 28.14
CA ARG A 308 10.21 -17.53 26.91
C ARG A 308 9.93 -16.06 27.15
N ALA A 309 9.11 -15.75 28.16
CA ALA A 309 8.72 -14.37 28.45
C ALA A 309 9.87 -13.59 29.07
N GLY A 310 10.54 -14.14 30.07
CA GLY A 310 11.70 -13.53 30.71
C GLY A 310 12.87 -13.35 29.74
N PHE A 311 13.17 -14.36 28.92
CA PHE A 311 14.19 -14.25 27.88
C PHE A 311 13.88 -13.13 26.87
N SER A 312 12.64 -13.09 26.38
CA SER A 312 12.18 -12.06 25.43
C SER A 312 12.28 -10.65 26.03
N ALA A 313 11.85 -10.48 27.28
CA ALA A 313 11.92 -9.20 28.00
C ALA A 313 13.37 -8.74 28.19
N GLU A 314 14.27 -9.63 28.61
CA GLU A 314 15.68 -9.30 28.80
C GLU A 314 16.38 -8.95 27.47
N PHE A 315 16.10 -9.72 26.40
CA PHE A 315 16.63 -9.40 25.08
C PHE A 315 16.21 -8.00 24.61
N MET A 316 14.92 -7.67 24.78
CA MET A 316 14.40 -6.34 24.43
C MET A 316 14.99 -5.25 25.33
N ARG A 317 15.16 -5.49 26.64
CA ARG A 317 15.77 -4.55 27.58
C ARG A 317 17.20 -4.19 27.17
N GLN A 318 18.00 -5.17 26.77
CA GLN A 318 19.36 -4.94 26.29
C GLN A 318 19.39 -4.18 24.96
N LEU A 319 18.45 -4.46 24.07
CA LEU A 319 18.31 -3.76 22.81
C LEU A 319 17.90 -2.29 22.99
N MET A 320 16.93 -2.04 23.85
CA MET A 320 16.37 -0.71 24.13
C MET A 320 17.26 0.15 25.03
N GLY A 321 18.19 -0.45 25.77
CA GLY A 321 19.18 0.28 26.57
C GLY A 321 20.20 1.09 25.76
N ARG A 322 20.15 1.03 24.43
CA ARG A 322 20.97 1.87 23.54
C ARG A 322 20.27 3.19 23.27
N ARG A 323 21.01 4.29 23.33
CA ARG A 323 20.51 5.63 23.00
C ARG A 323 20.13 5.68 21.51
N TYR A 324 18.90 6.08 21.23
CA TYR A 324 18.41 6.36 19.87
C TYR A 324 18.14 7.85 19.74
N ARG A 325 18.59 8.44 18.63
CA ARG A 325 18.22 9.81 18.28
C ARG A 325 16.96 9.79 17.46
N VAL A 326 15.96 10.54 17.87
CA VAL A 326 14.64 10.60 17.25
C VAL A 326 14.32 12.02 16.79
N GLY A 327 13.73 12.18 15.63
CA GLY A 327 13.20 13.47 15.16
C GLY A 327 11.74 13.64 15.59
N ILE A 328 11.39 14.78 16.12
CA ILE A 328 10.05 15.08 16.61
C ILE A 328 9.29 15.87 15.52
N ILE A 329 8.16 15.36 15.10
CA ILE A 329 7.29 15.97 14.10
C ILE A 329 5.88 16.09 14.73
N HIS A 330 5.29 17.27 14.63
CA HIS A 330 3.90 17.50 15.00
C HIS A 330 3.04 17.49 13.74
N ILE A 331 2.00 16.69 13.72
CA ILE A 331 0.99 16.68 12.66
C ILE A 331 -0.26 17.36 13.21
N ARG A 332 -0.64 18.50 12.62
CA ARG A 332 -1.88 19.20 12.96
C ARG A 332 -3.10 18.46 12.40
N PRO A 333 -4.29 18.65 12.95
CA PRO A 333 -5.53 18.09 12.40
C PRO A 333 -5.77 18.45 10.93
N SER A 334 -5.22 19.59 10.47
CA SER A 334 -5.21 20.01 9.06
C SER A 334 -4.31 19.18 8.14
N GLY A 335 -3.54 18.23 8.69
CA GLY A 335 -2.53 17.46 7.97
C GLY A 335 -1.18 18.18 7.80
N GLU A 336 -1.05 19.41 8.29
CA GLU A 336 0.21 20.14 8.28
C GLU A 336 1.24 19.49 9.21
N VAL A 337 2.46 19.30 8.71
CA VAL A 337 3.55 18.64 9.43
C VAL A 337 4.58 19.68 9.88
N LEU A 338 4.77 19.80 11.18
CA LEU A 338 5.78 20.67 11.78
C LEU A 338 6.93 19.83 12.35
N ARG A 339 8.15 20.08 11.88
CA ARG A 339 9.35 19.52 12.49
C ARG A 339 9.72 20.30 13.73
N LEU A 340 9.74 19.62 14.90
CA LEU A 340 10.10 20.24 16.17
C LEU A 340 11.55 20.03 16.59
N GLY A 341 12.32 19.23 15.84
CA GLY A 341 13.72 18.94 16.09
C GLY A 341 13.99 17.48 16.45
N THR A 342 15.13 17.24 17.09
CA THR A 342 15.57 15.88 17.47
C THR A 342 15.70 15.76 18.98
N ALA A 343 15.50 14.54 19.50
CA ALA A 343 15.72 14.18 20.88
C ALA A 343 16.40 12.81 20.97
N ASP A 344 17.10 12.54 22.07
CA ASP A 344 17.63 11.22 22.37
C ASP A 344 16.66 10.47 23.28
N VAL A 345 16.35 9.23 22.91
CA VAL A 345 15.56 8.32 23.76
C VAL A 345 16.49 7.80 24.84
N ILE A 346 16.20 8.09 26.10
CA ILE A 346 17.00 7.67 27.26
C ILE A 346 16.39 6.51 28.02
N LYS A 347 15.07 6.32 27.92
CA LYS A 347 14.35 5.20 28.54
C LYS A 347 13.10 4.87 27.74
N LEU A 348 12.80 3.60 27.65
CA LEU A 348 11.55 3.08 27.10
C LEU A 348 10.86 2.25 28.17
N GLU A 349 9.62 2.58 28.45
CA GLU A 349 8.71 1.83 29.30
C GLU A 349 7.50 1.36 28.47
N PRO A 350 6.71 0.38 28.94
CA PRO A 350 5.59 -0.14 28.17
C PRO A 350 4.66 0.95 27.64
N ASP A 351 4.43 1.98 28.43
CA ASP A 351 3.48 3.07 28.12
C ASP A 351 4.16 4.43 27.95
N ASP A 352 5.47 4.54 28.21
CA ASP A 352 6.17 5.82 28.20
C ASP A 352 7.49 5.80 27.43
N ILE A 353 7.79 6.90 26.75
CA ILE A 353 9.15 7.20 26.28
C ILE A 353 9.71 8.38 27.07
N VAL A 354 10.92 8.20 27.58
CA VAL A 354 11.67 9.29 28.16
C VAL A 354 12.65 9.82 27.13
N LEU A 355 12.48 11.08 26.74
CA LEU A 355 13.30 11.76 25.74
C LEU A 355 14.19 12.81 26.39
N LEU A 356 15.44 12.89 25.97
CA LEU A 356 16.35 13.98 26.30
C LEU A 356 16.46 14.94 25.11
N ARG A 357 15.95 16.16 25.28
CA ARG A 357 16.06 17.24 24.30
C ARG A 357 16.72 18.46 24.93
N ARG A 358 17.92 18.85 24.44
CA ARG A 358 18.64 20.05 24.89
C ARG A 358 18.66 20.20 26.42
N LEU A 359 19.10 19.18 27.15
CA LEU A 359 19.18 19.15 28.60
C LEU A 359 17.84 19.18 29.37
N ARG A 360 16.72 18.99 28.68
CA ARG A 360 15.41 18.80 29.33
C ARG A 360 14.94 17.36 29.11
N VAL A 361 14.57 16.72 30.21
CA VAL A 361 13.89 15.40 30.18
C VAL A 361 12.41 15.64 29.94
N VAL A 362 11.87 15.02 28.94
CA VAL A 362 10.43 15.03 28.64
C VAL A 362 9.94 13.59 28.71
N VAL A 363 8.99 13.34 29.59
CA VAL A 363 8.24 12.08 29.65
C VAL A 363 7.00 12.24 28.81
N ILE A 364 6.80 11.33 27.88
CA ILE A 364 5.63 11.33 27.02
C ILE A 364 4.90 10.03 27.27
N SER A 365 3.77 10.09 28.00
CA SER A 365 2.86 8.95 28.23
C SER A 365 2.15 8.56 26.94
N MET A 366 2.08 7.25 26.61
CA MET A 366 2.00 6.93 25.21
C MET A 366 1.44 5.64 24.74
N VAL A 367 0.87 5.78 23.56
CA VAL A 367 0.80 4.75 22.51
C VAL A 367 1.87 5.06 21.45
N LEU A 368 2.81 4.18 21.26
CA LEU A 368 4.03 4.43 20.48
C LEU A 368 4.02 3.77 19.10
N VAL A 369 4.31 4.55 18.06
CA VAL A 369 4.52 4.05 16.69
C VAL A 369 6.00 4.16 16.34
N PHE A 370 6.67 3.03 16.10
CA PHE A 370 7.98 3.00 15.47
C PHE A 370 7.83 2.87 13.95
N LEU A 371 7.89 3.97 13.24
CA LEU A 371 8.20 3.97 11.82
C LEU A 371 9.71 3.92 11.66
N ARG A 372 10.22 3.42 10.54
CA ARG A 372 11.66 3.37 10.25
C ARG A 372 12.27 4.74 10.53
N ARG A 373 12.97 4.89 11.67
CA ARG A 373 13.51 6.14 12.19
C ARG A 373 12.45 7.19 12.57
N ARG A 374 11.20 6.80 12.85
CA ARG A 374 10.15 7.72 13.26
C ARG A 374 9.27 7.08 14.32
N VAL A 375 8.93 7.84 15.34
CA VAL A 375 7.96 7.49 16.37
C VAL A 375 6.78 8.44 16.23
N ILE A 376 5.58 7.92 16.12
CA ILE A 376 4.36 8.71 16.08
C ILE A 376 3.66 8.56 17.42
N TRP A 377 3.41 9.67 18.06
CA TRP A 377 2.60 9.77 19.27
C TRP A 377 1.24 10.37 18.91
N GLN A 378 0.19 9.75 19.41
CA GLN A 378 -1.17 10.19 19.21
C GLN A 378 -1.78 10.56 20.56
N SER A 379 -2.19 11.83 20.70
CA SER A 379 -3.10 12.26 21.76
C SER A 379 -4.48 12.51 21.16
N PRO A 380 -5.55 12.54 21.98
CA PRO A 380 -6.88 12.88 21.49
C PRO A 380 -6.96 14.23 20.76
N VAL A 381 -5.98 15.11 20.98
CA VAL A 381 -5.96 16.50 20.46
C VAL A 381 -4.79 16.76 19.51
N HIS A 382 -3.67 16.02 19.59
CA HIS A 382 -2.47 16.28 18.80
C HIS A 382 -1.77 14.99 18.37
N HIS A 383 -1.29 14.96 17.13
CA HIS A 383 -0.46 13.87 16.62
C HIS A 383 1.02 14.29 16.61
N TRP A 384 1.87 13.55 17.33
CA TRP A 384 3.30 13.78 17.37
C TRP A 384 4.03 12.66 16.65
N VAL A 385 4.88 13.00 15.71
CA VAL A 385 5.75 12.03 15.03
C VAL A 385 7.18 12.29 15.48
N VAL A 386 7.81 11.25 16.01
CA VAL A 386 9.20 11.27 16.44
C VAL A 386 9.99 10.39 15.46
N SER A 387 10.94 10.94 14.71
CA SER A 387 11.79 10.19 13.77
C SER A 387 13.18 9.96 14.33
N THR A 388 13.72 8.77 14.19
CA THR A 388 15.10 8.39 14.56
C THR A 388 16.07 8.57 13.41
#